data_92b1c2f5e5cbf57cda10cf92084c8ed3
#
_entry.id   92b1c2f5e5cbf57cda10cf92084c8ed3
#
_cell.length_a   1.000
_cell.length_b   1.000
_cell.length_c   1.000
_cell.angle_alpha   90.00
_cell.angle_beta   90.00
_cell.angle_gamma   90.00
#
_symmetry.space_group_name_H-M   'P 1'
#
loop_
_entity.id
_entity.type
_entity.pdbx_description
1 polymer ?
#
loop_
_entity_poly.entity_id
_entity_poly.type
_entity_poly.pdbx_seq_one_letter_code
_entity_poly.pdbx_strand_id
1 'polypeptide(L)'
;DMLATDHAPHAAHEKEVEFDQAPCGISGLDTALASTWELVRAGRLPYHAFIRAWTTAPCSRFGLPVNAFTPGDPADFLLFDQDAQWLVGPDTMHSRSKNTPLLGRRLRGRVAAHFLAGKMVVGSLPAGA
;
A
#
# COMPACT_ATOMS: atom_id res chain seq x y z
N ASP A 1 11.55 7.45 -11.01
CA ASP A 1 11.77 6.08 -10.58
C ASP A 1 10.47 5.52 -9.96
N MET A 2 10.50 4.49 -9.16
CA MET A 2 9.30 3.85 -8.59
C MET A 2 9.42 3.71 -7.08
N LEU A 3 8.30 3.50 -6.39
CA LEU A 3 8.25 3.11 -4.99
C LEU A 3 8.21 1.58 -4.90
N ALA A 4 8.92 1.04 -3.90
CA ALA A 4 8.93 -0.39 -3.59
C ALA A 4 8.82 -0.55 -2.06
N THR A 5 8.12 -1.59 -1.61
CA THR A 5 7.83 -1.78 -0.19
C THR A 5 8.96 -2.41 0.58
N ASP A 6 9.82 -3.14 -0.09
CA ASP A 6 10.80 -4.04 0.55
C ASP A 6 10.17 -4.84 1.70
N HIS A 7 8.99 -5.42 1.42
CA HIS A 7 8.20 -6.14 2.42
C HIS A 7 8.95 -7.40 2.88
N ALA A 8 9.53 -7.32 4.06
CA ALA A 8 10.29 -8.39 4.68
C ALA A 8 9.67 -8.81 6.03
N PRO A 9 8.60 -9.62 5.99
CA PRO A 9 7.93 -10.09 7.20
C PRO A 9 8.81 -11.14 7.90
N HIS A 10 8.96 -10.97 9.21
CA HIS A 10 9.64 -11.91 10.09
C HIS A 10 8.70 -12.38 11.19
N ALA A 11 8.93 -13.56 11.72
CA ALA A 11 8.20 -14.04 12.89
C ALA A 11 8.62 -13.24 14.15
N ALA A 12 7.71 -13.15 15.12
CA ALA A 12 7.98 -12.38 16.34
C ALA A 12 9.24 -12.84 17.06
N HIS A 13 9.42 -14.16 17.20
CA HIS A 13 10.59 -14.74 17.87
C HIS A 13 11.93 -14.45 17.17
N GLU A 14 11.91 -14.19 15.84
CA GLU A 14 13.11 -13.78 15.11
C GLU A 14 13.50 -12.33 15.39
N LYS A 15 12.54 -11.52 15.82
CA LYS A 15 12.74 -10.10 16.16
C LYS A 15 12.97 -9.86 17.64
N GLU A 16 12.57 -10.81 18.49
CA GLU A 16 12.71 -10.74 19.95
C GLU A 16 14.06 -11.31 20.41
N VAL A 17 15.14 -10.94 19.71
CA VAL A 17 16.51 -11.32 19.98
C VAL A 17 17.36 -10.07 20.13
N GLU A 18 18.63 -10.22 20.43
CA GLU A 18 19.57 -9.10 20.52
C GLU A 18 19.64 -8.34 19.19
N PHE A 19 19.83 -7.02 19.24
CA PHE A 19 19.70 -6.13 18.08
C PHE A 19 20.62 -6.52 16.92
N ASP A 20 21.84 -6.94 17.20
CA ASP A 20 22.83 -7.37 16.22
C ASP A 20 22.52 -8.75 15.59
N GLN A 21 21.65 -9.54 16.22
CA GLN A 21 21.21 -10.85 15.75
C GLN A 21 19.85 -10.79 15.06
N ALA A 22 19.08 -9.73 15.28
CA ALA A 22 17.77 -9.59 14.68
C ALA A 22 17.87 -9.37 13.16
N PRO A 23 17.16 -10.16 12.32
CA PRO A 23 17.18 -9.97 10.87
C PRO A 23 16.63 -8.59 10.48
N CYS A 24 17.25 -7.95 9.49
CA CYS A 24 16.77 -6.68 8.94
C CYS A 24 15.45 -6.87 8.21
N GLY A 25 14.61 -5.84 8.20
CA GLY A 25 13.37 -5.80 7.45
C GLY A 25 12.13 -5.58 8.30
N ILE A 26 11.07 -5.13 7.64
CA ILE A 26 9.77 -4.81 8.25
C ILE A 26 8.62 -5.31 7.37
N SER A 27 7.45 -5.49 7.96
CA SER A 27 6.19 -5.66 7.22
C SER A 27 5.73 -4.31 6.68
N GLY A 28 5.87 -4.08 5.37
CA GLY A 28 5.61 -2.80 4.72
C GLY A 28 4.36 -2.75 3.85
N LEU A 29 3.86 -3.88 3.31
CA LEU A 29 2.78 -3.88 2.31
C LEU A 29 1.50 -3.19 2.78
N ASP A 30 1.02 -3.51 3.98
CA ASP A 30 -0.23 -2.95 4.50
C ASP A 30 -0.20 -1.43 4.68
N THR A 31 0.98 -0.87 4.92
CA THR A 31 1.14 0.55 5.30
C THR A 31 1.78 1.40 4.21
N ALA A 32 2.35 0.80 3.18
CA ALA A 32 3.18 1.49 2.18
C ALA A 32 2.45 2.64 1.48
N LEU A 33 1.22 2.40 1.00
CA LEU A 33 0.45 3.42 0.29
C LEU A 33 0.08 4.59 1.22
N ALA A 34 -0.42 4.29 2.43
CA ALA A 34 -0.81 5.32 3.40
C ALA A 34 0.41 6.12 3.91
N SER A 35 1.53 5.46 4.21
CA SER A 35 2.72 6.15 4.71
C SER A 35 3.36 7.06 3.65
N THR A 36 3.32 6.66 2.39
CA THR A 36 3.79 7.52 1.30
C THR A 36 2.78 8.62 0.95
N TRP A 37 1.47 8.38 1.17
CA TRP A 37 0.43 9.41 1.07
C TRP A 37 0.64 10.55 2.08
N GLU A 38 1.14 10.26 3.28
CA GLU A 38 1.50 11.30 4.25
C GLU A 38 2.58 12.27 3.71
N LEU A 39 3.48 11.81 2.84
CA LEU A 39 4.46 12.69 2.17
C LEU A 39 3.79 13.64 1.18
N VAL A 40 2.75 13.18 0.48
CA VAL A 40 1.96 14.03 -0.43
C VAL A 40 1.23 15.10 0.38
N ARG A 41 0.57 14.71 1.47
CA ARG A 41 -0.15 15.62 2.36
C ARG A 41 0.77 16.66 3.00
N ALA A 42 2.00 16.28 3.29
CA ALA A 42 3.02 17.20 3.82
C ALA A 42 3.68 18.08 2.74
N GLY A 43 3.26 17.99 1.48
CA GLY A 43 3.85 18.73 0.36
C GLY A 43 5.28 18.31 0.00
N ARG A 44 5.75 17.17 0.50
CA ARG A 44 7.10 16.65 0.27
C ARG A 44 7.20 15.76 -0.98
N LEU A 45 6.07 15.24 -1.45
CA LEU A 45 5.96 14.44 -2.67
C LEU A 45 4.80 15.00 -3.51
N PRO A 46 5.05 15.43 -4.77
CA PRO A 46 3.97 15.87 -5.65
C PRO A 46 2.97 14.74 -5.93
N TYR A 47 1.68 15.07 -5.98
CA TYR A 47 0.61 14.07 -6.19
C TYR A 47 0.83 13.21 -7.45
N HIS A 48 1.16 13.86 -8.59
CA HIS A 48 1.41 13.13 -9.84
C HIS A 48 2.61 12.18 -9.75
N ALA A 49 3.64 12.55 -8.98
CA ALA A 49 4.80 11.70 -8.76
C ALA A 49 4.47 10.49 -7.88
N PHE A 50 3.61 10.68 -6.88
CA PHE A 50 3.07 9.59 -6.06
C PHE A 50 2.31 8.58 -6.92
N ILE A 51 1.34 9.03 -7.72
CA ILE A 51 0.57 8.15 -8.60
C ILE A 51 1.50 7.41 -9.57
N ARG A 52 2.37 8.15 -10.27
CA ARG A 52 3.31 7.55 -11.22
C ARG A 52 4.19 6.49 -10.56
N ALA A 53 4.74 6.78 -9.40
CA ALA A 53 5.68 5.87 -8.72
C ALA A 53 5.03 4.58 -8.23
N TRP A 54 3.73 4.59 -7.95
CA TRP A 54 2.97 3.40 -7.56
C TRP A 54 2.32 2.66 -8.74
N THR A 55 2.21 3.26 -9.91
CA THR A 55 1.45 2.70 -11.04
C THR A 55 2.29 2.59 -12.30
N THR A 56 2.35 3.65 -13.10
CA THR A 56 2.93 3.62 -14.44
C THR A 56 4.45 3.40 -14.45
N ALA A 57 5.16 3.87 -13.45
CA ALA A 57 6.62 3.70 -13.40
C ALA A 57 7.04 2.23 -13.22
N PRO A 58 6.51 1.46 -12.25
CA PRO A 58 6.78 0.03 -12.17
C PRO A 58 6.31 -0.73 -13.40
N CYS A 59 5.11 -0.44 -13.94
CA CYS A 59 4.64 -1.07 -15.17
C CYS A 59 5.61 -0.88 -16.32
N SER A 60 6.04 0.36 -16.56
CA SER A 60 7.03 0.67 -17.61
C SER A 60 8.36 -0.03 -17.39
N ARG A 61 8.82 -0.13 -16.15
CA ARG A 61 10.11 -0.75 -15.82
C ARG A 61 10.13 -2.26 -16.01
N PHE A 62 8.99 -2.92 -15.75
CA PHE A 62 8.87 -4.38 -15.82
C PHE A 62 8.11 -4.88 -17.04
N GLY A 63 7.77 -4.00 -18.00
CA GLY A 63 7.04 -4.37 -19.20
C GLY A 63 5.61 -4.86 -18.93
N LEU A 64 4.99 -4.36 -17.86
CA LEU A 64 3.61 -4.70 -17.52
C LEU A 64 2.62 -3.79 -18.24
N PRO A 65 1.42 -4.26 -18.56
CA PRO A 65 0.37 -3.43 -19.13
C PRO A 65 -0.01 -2.30 -18.17
N VAL A 66 -0.30 -1.15 -18.72
CA VAL A 66 -0.82 0.01 -17.97
C VAL A 66 -2.28 0.17 -18.35
N ASN A 67 -3.16 0.22 -17.35
CA ASN A 67 -4.55 0.61 -17.56
C ASN A 67 -4.60 2.12 -17.87
N ALA A 68 -5.02 2.47 -19.08
CA ALA A 68 -5.18 3.85 -19.53
C ALA A 68 -6.59 4.39 -19.28
N PHE A 69 -7.49 3.60 -18.70
CA PHE A 69 -8.92 3.90 -18.52
C PHE A 69 -9.64 4.20 -19.83
N THR A 70 -9.20 3.58 -20.91
CA THR A 70 -9.86 3.66 -22.20
C THR A 70 -11.03 2.65 -22.24
N PRO A 71 -12.18 2.99 -22.84
CA PRO A 71 -13.27 2.03 -23.00
C PRO A 71 -12.79 0.74 -23.69
N GLY A 72 -12.99 -0.40 -23.02
CA GLY A 72 -12.51 -1.71 -23.46
C GLY A 72 -11.26 -2.21 -22.73
N ASP A 73 -10.56 -1.37 -22.00
CA ASP A 73 -9.44 -1.81 -21.14
C ASP A 73 -9.95 -2.74 -20.01
N PRO A 74 -9.14 -3.70 -19.58
CA PRO A 74 -9.42 -4.46 -18.37
C PRO A 74 -9.61 -3.54 -17.16
N ALA A 75 -10.61 -3.81 -16.34
CA ALA A 75 -10.82 -3.03 -15.10
C ALA A 75 -9.84 -3.48 -14.01
N ASP A 76 -8.60 -3.01 -14.13
CA ASP A 76 -7.51 -3.21 -13.17
C ASP A 76 -7.18 -1.88 -12.51
N PHE A 77 -7.81 -1.59 -11.39
CA PHE A 77 -7.63 -0.34 -10.65
C PHE A 77 -8.03 -0.47 -9.19
N LEU A 78 -7.62 0.49 -8.40
CA LEU A 78 -8.08 0.62 -7.01
C LEU A 78 -8.75 1.98 -6.77
N LEU A 79 -9.67 1.99 -5.81
CA LEU A 79 -10.25 3.21 -5.24
C LEU A 79 -9.52 3.51 -3.93
N PHE A 80 -8.90 4.68 -3.86
CA PHE A 80 -8.16 5.13 -2.69
C PHE A 80 -8.90 6.26 -2.00
N ASP A 81 -9.38 5.98 -0.78
CA ASP A 81 -9.97 7.01 0.08
C ASP A 81 -8.82 7.77 0.77
N GLN A 82 -8.63 9.01 0.34
CA GLN A 82 -7.54 9.88 0.79
C GLN A 82 -7.71 10.36 2.23
N ASP A 83 -8.92 10.35 2.76
CA ASP A 83 -9.28 10.91 4.05
C ASP A 83 -9.56 9.86 5.11
N ALA A 84 -9.81 8.61 4.73
CA ALA A 84 -10.02 7.52 5.67
C ALA A 84 -8.87 7.41 6.66
N GLN A 85 -9.20 7.46 7.95
CA GLN A 85 -8.25 7.29 9.03
C GLN A 85 -8.35 5.89 9.61
N TRP A 86 -7.21 5.27 9.88
CA TRP A 86 -7.17 3.96 10.45
C TRP A 86 -5.97 3.79 11.39
N LEU A 87 -6.10 2.93 12.38
CA LEU A 87 -5.04 2.58 13.32
C LEU A 87 -4.28 1.37 12.78
N VAL A 88 -2.96 1.47 12.69
CA VAL A 88 -2.12 0.32 12.33
C VAL A 88 -2.08 -0.64 13.51
N GLY A 89 -2.62 -1.81 13.34
CA GLY A 89 -2.73 -2.81 14.40
C GLY A 89 -2.96 -4.22 13.87
N PRO A 90 -2.93 -5.22 14.76
CA PRO A 90 -3.09 -6.61 14.37
C PRO A 90 -4.37 -6.87 13.57
N ASP A 91 -5.48 -6.22 13.92
CA ASP A 91 -6.78 -6.41 13.30
C ASP A 91 -6.94 -5.66 11.97
N THR A 92 -6.06 -4.72 11.67
CA THR A 92 -6.12 -3.88 10.46
C THR A 92 -5.05 -4.21 9.43
N MET A 93 -4.09 -5.05 9.79
CA MET A 93 -3.04 -5.54 8.89
C MET A 93 -3.36 -6.95 8.39
N HIS A 94 -3.20 -7.18 7.10
CA HIS A 94 -3.38 -8.50 6.46
C HIS A 94 -2.12 -9.38 6.57
N SER A 95 -0.94 -8.77 6.62
CA SER A 95 0.31 -9.51 6.83
C SER A 95 0.26 -10.35 8.10
N ARG A 96 0.75 -11.58 8.04
CA ARG A 96 0.90 -12.44 9.23
C ARG A 96 1.86 -11.83 10.24
N SER A 97 2.98 -11.31 9.78
CA SER A 97 3.90 -10.55 10.63
C SER A 97 3.34 -9.15 10.89
N LYS A 98 3.37 -8.75 12.15
CA LYS A 98 3.00 -7.40 12.62
C LYS A 98 4.24 -6.55 12.90
N ASN A 99 5.41 -7.00 12.46
CA ASN A 99 6.68 -6.32 12.64
C ASN A 99 6.77 -5.06 11.76
N THR A 100 6.25 -3.96 12.25
CA THR A 100 6.32 -2.65 11.60
C THR A 100 6.53 -1.54 12.65
N PRO A 101 7.36 -0.53 12.37
CA PRO A 101 7.54 0.62 13.27
C PRO A 101 6.30 1.54 13.31
N LEU A 102 5.31 1.26 12.47
CA LEU A 102 4.06 2.02 12.41
C LEU A 102 2.96 1.45 13.31
N LEU A 103 3.22 0.35 14.00
CA LEU A 103 2.24 -0.26 14.92
C LEU A 103 1.76 0.75 15.96
N GLY A 104 0.44 0.85 16.15
CA GLY A 104 -0.17 1.84 17.05
C GLY A 104 -0.29 3.25 16.48
N ARG A 105 0.21 3.52 15.29
CA ARG A 105 0.08 4.83 14.65
C ARG A 105 -1.23 4.94 13.88
N ARG A 106 -1.82 6.13 13.87
CA ARG A 106 -2.92 6.47 12.96
C ARG A 106 -2.34 6.93 11.64
N LEU A 107 -2.76 6.29 10.57
CA LEU A 107 -2.46 6.71 9.21
C LEU A 107 -3.72 7.23 8.53
N ARG A 108 -3.53 8.06 7.51
CA ARG A 108 -4.60 8.54 6.63
C ARG A 108 -4.35 8.01 5.22
N GLY A 109 -5.46 7.69 4.55
CA GLY A 109 -5.45 7.05 3.25
C GLY A 109 -5.63 5.54 3.35
N ARG A 110 -6.64 5.00 2.68
CA ARG A 110 -6.94 3.57 2.67
C ARG A 110 -7.49 3.16 1.31
N VAL A 111 -7.15 1.95 0.86
CA VAL A 111 -7.81 1.34 -0.29
C VAL A 111 -9.24 0.98 0.11
N ALA A 112 -10.22 1.60 -0.53
CA ALA A 112 -11.64 1.34 -0.32
C ALA A 112 -12.11 0.13 -1.13
N ALA A 113 -11.63 0.00 -2.37
CA ALA A 113 -11.89 -1.17 -3.21
C ALA A 113 -10.73 -1.40 -4.19
N HIS A 114 -10.53 -2.64 -4.58
CA HIS A 114 -9.57 -3.03 -5.61
C HIS A 114 -10.25 -3.97 -6.61
N PHE A 115 -10.11 -3.65 -7.88
CA PHE A 115 -10.62 -4.43 -9.00
C PHE A 115 -9.46 -5.04 -9.77
N LEU A 116 -9.59 -6.32 -10.11
CA LEU A 116 -8.66 -7.07 -10.93
C LEU A 116 -9.43 -7.83 -12.00
N ALA A 117 -9.13 -7.59 -13.25
CA ALA A 117 -9.84 -8.16 -14.42
C ALA A 117 -11.37 -7.99 -14.30
N GLY A 118 -11.83 -6.82 -13.88
CA GLY A 118 -13.24 -6.50 -13.69
C GLY A 118 -13.91 -7.06 -12.44
N LYS A 119 -13.19 -7.80 -11.61
CA LYS A 119 -13.72 -8.37 -10.36
C LYS A 119 -13.21 -7.60 -9.17
N MET A 120 -14.11 -7.21 -8.27
CA MET A 120 -13.70 -6.64 -7.00
C MET A 120 -13.09 -7.74 -6.11
N VAL A 121 -11.82 -7.57 -5.78
CA VAL A 121 -11.04 -8.54 -4.98
C VAL A 121 -10.84 -8.11 -3.54
N VAL A 122 -10.97 -6.81 -3.27
CA VAL A 122 -10.86 -6.21 -1.93
C VAL A 122 -11.88 -5.08 -1.80
N GLY A 123 -12.43 -4.90 -0.61
CA GLY A 123 -13.24 -3.76 -0.23
C GLY A 123 -14.73 -3.89 -0.48
N SER A 124 -15.40 -2.75 -0.45
CA SER A 124 -16.82 -2.59 -0.75
C SER A 124 -17.03 -1.26 -1.46
N LEU A 125 -18.03 -1.18 -2.33
CA LEU A 125 -18.46 0.10 -2.88
C LEU A 125 -19.33 0.83 -1.85
N PRO A 126 -19.27 2.17 -1.81
CA PRO A 126 -20.20 2.94 -1.02
C PRO A 126 -21.64 2.66 -1.48
N ALA A 127 -22.58 2.63 -0.55
CA ALA A 127 -23.98 2.42 -0.86
C ALA A 127 -24.47 3.56 -1.78
N GLY A 128 -24.95 3.21 -2.96
CA GLY A 128 -25.48 4.17 -3.93
C GLY A 128 -24.50 4.57 -5.05
N ALA A 129 -23.42 3.86 -5.24
CA ALA A 129 -22.55 4.00 -6.41
C ALA A 129 -23.01 3.12 -7.59
#